data_7ec4debfa374e4718f433b8db5be5bd7
#
_entry.id   7ec4debfa374e4718f433b8db5be5bd7
#
_cell.length_a   1.000
_cell.length_b   1.000
_cell.length_c   1.000
_cell.angle_alpha   90.00
_cell.angle_beta   90.00
_cell.angle_gamma   90.00
#
_symmetry.space_group_name_H-M   'P 1'
#
loop_
_entity.id
_entity.type
_entity.pdbx_description
1 polymer ?
#
loop_
_entity_poly.entity_id
_entity_poly.type
_entity_poly.pdbx_seq_one_letter_code
_entity_poly.pdbx_strand_id
1 'polypeptide(L)'
;MSESKKSGGKRKTRSQWQTPTTTIRVPLHLAKNLVKIAIKLELLSETELETAVKHFLDPPSPNEVATNSNNTVLPANLQAKSSQNLTEDQERAIEKLKSFILGSDFLFRLTGYAGTGKSFLICYLLQWLKSKKIDFVVVAPTNKAAKNLAKLSAGLGLFAEAITIAKLLGQQPQINKETGKEEFISAEYIELPPVVIIDEFSMVGQNTFFKLVQEAKISNSKIIFVGDAAQLPPVGEKQSYIETATEIKSSFELNEVVRYEGEIARVAEEIRSNNAYNFRVFPFVTTVDETIRLLGKREWLKEAARYFNSPEFQEDPDYCRILVWRNRNADSLNSWIRSCLWGQNPPLFCVGDRLIAKKPVFRPSANFSGKSKIQWNIIMNNSEECEIIDNFRLDKSRSLGWSYWTVPVKTDDGIELELRILTKEGEAERQAAIETASKMKDWKQVTIYNKSFDTIAFAYALTTHKAQGSSIDYTFMDLQDMRHCPDKQRIQYTALTRAKKQAIVLGR
;
A
#
# COMPACT_ATOMS: atom_id res chain seq x y z
N MET A 1 -8.09 -46.73 55.24
CA MET A 1 -8.88 -47.48 54.27
C MET A 1 -9.77 -46.47 53.58
N SER A 2 -9.56 -46.08 52.43
CA SER A 2 -9.83 -46.49 51.09
C SER A 2 -9.28 -45.44 50.13
N GLU A 3 -8.45 -45.92 49.23
CA GLU A 3 -7.84 -45.16 48.13
C GLU A 3 -8.91 -44.83 47.09
N SER A 4 -8.94 -43.59 46.65
CA SER A 4 -9.62 -43.22 45.39
C SER A 4 -8.59 -42.90 44.33
N LYS A 5 -8.45 -43.81 43.36
CA LYS A 5 -7.66 -43.65 42.15
C LYS A 5 -8.23 -42.56 41.28
N LYS A 6 -7.44 -41.48 41.06
CA LYS A 6 -7.67 -40.56 39.94
C LYS A 6 -7.10 -41.16 38.66
N SER A 7 -7.95 -41.57 37.75
CA SER A 7 -7.59 -41.92 36.37
C SER A 7 -7.27 -40.67 35.58
N GLY A 8 -6.00 -40.40 35.35
CA GLY A 8 -5.55 -39.36 34.42
C GLY A 8 -5.74 -39.85 32.97
N GLY A 9 -6.78 -39.39 32.32
CA GLY A 9 -6.97 -39.61 30.89
C GLY A 9 -5.90 -38.83 30.09
N LYS A 10 -4.91 -39.55 29.58
CA LYS A 10 -4.01 -39.01 28.56
C LYS A 10 -4.81 -38.72 27.30
N ARG A 11 -5.04 -37.44 27.01
CA ARG A 11 -5.47 -37.02 25.68
C ARG A 11 -4.37 -37.43 24.67
N LYS A 12 -4.66 -38.44 23.85
CA LYS A 12 -3.87 -38.74 22.66
C LYS A 12 -4.08 -37.58 21.68
N THR A 13 -3.09 -36.70 21.55
CA THR A 13 -2.96 -35.82 20.39
C THR A 13 -2.75 -36.74 19.19
N ARG A 14 -3.75 -36.86 18.30
CA ARG A 14 -3.57 -37.51 17.00
C ARG A 14 -2.50 -36.72 16.27
N SER A 15 -1.37 -37.39 15.97
CA SER A 15 -0.39 -36.89 15.02
C SER A 15 -1.10 -36.68 13.68
N GLN A 16 -0.91 -35.50 13.09
CA GLN A 16 -1.36 -35.21 11.73
C GLN A 16 -0.58 -36.01 10.66
N TRP A 17 0.50 -36.66 11.05
CA TRP A 17 1.41 -37.37 10.16
C TRP A 17 1.20 -38.89 10.27
N GLN A 18 1.12 -39.55 9.13
CA GLN A 18 0.94 -41.02 9.06
C GLN A 18 2.28 -41.78 9.15
N THR A 19 3.41 -41.10 9.02
CA THR A 19 4.77 -41.67 9.05
C THR A 19 5.51 -41.30 10.34
N PRO A 20 6.56 -42.04 10.74
CA PRO A 20 7.41 -41.67 11.87
C PRO A 20 7.98 -40.27 11.74
N THR A 21 7.84 -39.46 12.78
CA THR A 21 8.30 -38.07 12.79
C THR A 21 9.54 -37.90 13.64
N THR A 22 10.51 -37.10 13.17
CA THR A 22 11.69 -36.68 13.92
C THR A 22 11.56 -35.23 14.36
N THR A 23 11.87 -34.93 15.60
CA THR A 23 11.84 -33.56 16.12
C THR A 23 13.09 -32.81 15.69
N ILE A 24 12.91 -31.72 14.92
CA ILE A 24 13.99 -30.82 14.52
C ILE A 24 13.79 -29.50 15.25
N ARG A 25 14.86 -28.99 15.89
CA ARG A 25 14.86 -27.64 16.49
C ARG A 25 15.18 -26.61 15.42
N VAL A 26 14.24 -25.72 15.16
CA VAL A 26 14.40 -24.59 14.21
C VAL A 26 14.16 -23.27 14.93
N PRO A 27 14.80 -22.17 14.51
CA PRO A 27 14.51 -20.85 15.00
C PRO A 27 13.03 -20.50 14.84
N LEU A 28 12.45 -19.81 15.84
CA LEU A 28 11.00 -19.55 15.91
C LEU A 28 10.46 -18.80 14.68
N HIS A 29 11.26 -17.91 14.08
CA HIS A 29 10.89 -17.15 12.88
C HIS A 29 10.76 -18.03 11.62
N LEU A 30 11.46 -19.18 11.57
CA LEU A 30 11.37 -20.14 10.46
C LEU A 30 10.28 -21.19 10.68
N ALA A 31 9.90 -21.45 11.95
CA ALA A 31 8.95 -22.52 12.29
C ALA A 31 7.59 -22.36 11.57
N LYS A 32 7.04 -21.14 11.49
CA LYS A 32 5.77 -20.88 10.80
C LYS A 32 5.82 -21.15 9.30
N ASN A 33 6.95 -20.86 8.66
CA ASN A 33 7.11 -21.09 7.22
C ASN A 33 7.30 -22.58 6.93
N LEU A 34 8.06 -23.28 7.75
CA LEU A 34 8.23 -24.73 7.64
C LEU A 34 6.91 -25.49 7.82
N VAL A 35 6.07 -25.08 8.78
CA VAL A 35 4.72 -25.65 8.94
C VAL A 35 3.85 -25.43 7.70
N LYS A 36 3.89 -24.24 7.09
CA LYS A 36 3.14 -23.98 5.85
C LYS A 36 3.64 -24.82 4.67
N ILE A 37 4.96 -25.02 4.56
CA ILE A 37 5.57 -25.86 3.53
C ILE A 37 5.18 -27.31 3.77
N ALA A 38 5.25 -27.79 5.00
CA ALA A 38 4.87 -29.16 5.36
C ALA A 38 3.40 -29.45 5.04
N ILE A 39 2.48 -28.53 5.37
CA ILE A 39 1.05 -28.67 5.03
C ILE A 39 0.84 -28.72 3.51
N LYS A 40 1.56 -27.89 2.74
CA LYS A 40 1.47 -27.94 1.27
C LYS A 40 2.00 -29.25 0.69
N LEU A 41 3.09 -29.79 1.25
CA LEU A 41 3.64 -31.08 0.81
C LEU A 41 2.70 -32.25 1.13
N GLU A 42 1.97 -32.19 2.24
CA GLU A 42 0.98 -33.22 2.64
C GLU A 42 -0.26 -33.25 1.71
N LEU A 43 -0.54 -32.15 1.00
CA LEU A 43 -1.62 -32.06 0.02
C LEU A 43 -1.24 -32.56 -1.39
N LEU A 44 0.04 -32.88 -1.62
CA LEU A 44 0.52 -33.41 -2.89
C LEU A 44 0.32 -34.93 -2.98
N SER A 45 0.09 -35.44 -4.19
CA SER A 45 0.14 -36.87 -4.47
C SER A 45 1.57 -37.40 -4.29
N GLU A 46 1.71 -38.71 -4.08
CA GLU A 46 3.03 -39.35 -3.88
C GLU A 46 4.05 -38.99 -4.99
N THR A 47 3.60 -38.96 -6.24
CA THR A 47 4.42 -38.59 -7.40
C THR A 47 4.81 -37.12 -7.45
N GLU A 48 3.93 -36.21 -7.02
CA GLU A 48 4.21 -34.79 -6.90
C GLU A 48 5.15 -34.50 -5.74
N LEU A 49 5.02 -35.25 -4.63
CA LEU A 49 5.90 -35.16 -3.46
C LEU A 49 7.32 -35.61 -3.81
N GLU A 50 7.49 -36.76 -4.49
CA GLU A 50 8.78 -37.25 -4.96
C GLU A 50 9.46 -36.25 -5.91
N THR A 51 8.70 -35.65 -6.82
CA THR A 51 9.20 -34.62 -7.74
C THR A 51 9.64 -33.35 -6.99
N ALA A 52 8.83 -32.90 -6.01
CA ALA A 52 9.16 -31.72 -5.20
C ALA A 52 10.39 -31.95 -4.32
N VAL A 53 10.54 -33.13 -3.73
CA VAL A 53 11.71 -33.52 -2.92
C VAL A 53 12.96 -33.64 -3.79
N LYS A 54 12.86 -34.21 -4.98
CA LYS A 54 13.97 -34.32 -5.92
C LYS A 54 14.47 -32.95 -6.38
N HIS A 55 13.56 -32.03 -6.71
CA HIS A 55 13.91 -30.64 -7.02
C HIS A 55 14.51 -29.85 -5.87
N PHE A 56 14.19 -30.20 -4.63
CA PHE A 56 14.76 -29.56 -3.44
C PHE A 56 16.15 -30.08 -3.10
N LEU A 57 16.41 -31.37 -3.32
CA LEU A 57 17.69 -32.01 -3.01
C LEU A 57 18.74 -31.86 -4.12
N ASP A 58 18.29 -31.88 -5.40
CA ASP A 58 19.14 -31.70 -6.57
C ASP A 58 18.50 -30.63 -7.48
N PRO A 59 18.72 -29.33 -7.22
CA PRO A 59 18.23 -28.31 -8.10
C PRO A 59 18.90 -28.45 -9.49
N PRO A 60 18.10 -28.43 -10.59
CA PRO A 60 18.66 -28.55 -11.93
C PRO A 60 19.67 -27.45 -12.23
N SER A 61 20.71 -27.78 -12.97
CA SER A 61 21.71 -26.80 -13.40
C SER A 61 21.06 -25.69 -14.23
N PRO A 62 21.59 -24.47 -14.23
CA PRO A 62 20.95 -23.30 -14.88
C PRO A 62 20.58 -23.47 -16.36
N ASN A 63 21.11 -24.51 -17.02
CA ASN A 63 20.85 -24.77 -18.45
C ASN A 63 19.67 -25.73 -18.74
N GLU A 64 19.10 -26.41 -17.75
CA GLU A 64 17.99 -27.36 -17.95
C GLU A 64 16.59 -26.77 -17.71
N VAL A 65 16.50 -25.53 -17.18
CA VAL A 65 15.23 -24.87 -16.84
C VAL A 65 14.50 -24.31 -18.08
N ALA A 66 15.09 -24.38 -19.28
CA ALA A 66 14.58 -23.71 -20.46
C ALA A 66 13.47 -24.47 -21.24
N THR A 67 13.06 -25.68 -20.86
CA THR A 67 12.19 -26.49 -21.73
C THR A 67 10.84 -26.95 -21.13
N ASN A 68 10.52 -26.69 -19.86
CA ASN A 68 9.22 -27.12 -19.32
C ASN A 68 8.65 -26.10 -18.32
N SER A 69 8.13 -24.99 -18.81
CA SER A 69 7.20 -24.13 -18.05
C SER A 69 6.04 -23.70 -18.93
N ASN A 70 4.99 -24.50 -18.91
CA ASN A 70 3.69 -24.07 -19.39
C ASN A 70 3.03 -23.19 -18.31
N ASN A 71 2.76 -21.95 -18.71
CA ASN A 71 1.75 -21.04 -18.19
C ASN A 71 1.84 -20.52 -16.74
N THR A 72 2.77 -19.58 -16.52
CA THR A 72 2.42 -18.33 -15.87
C THR A 72 2.92 -17.22 -16.79
N VAL A 73 2.02 -16.66 -17.58
CA VAL A 73 2.32 -15.56 -18.50
C VAL A 73 2.59 -14.35 -17.63
N LEU A 74 3.86 -14.06 -17.38
CA LEU A 74 4.29 -12.73 -16.92
C LEU A 74 3.86 -11.73 -18.02
N PRO A 75 3.33 -10.57 -17.65
CA PRO A 75 2.99 -9.54 -18.62
C PRO A 75 4.19 -9.27 -19.53
N ALA A 76 3.97 -9.29 -20.83
CA ALA A 76 5.02 -9.15 -21.87
C ALA A 76 5.92 -7.91 -21.65
N ASN A 77 5.43 -6.88 -20.97
CA ASN A 77 6.16 -5.68 -20.59
C ASN A 77 7.24 -5.87 -19.51
N LEU A 78 7.24 -6.99 -18.78
CA LEU A 78 8.27 -7.27 -17.76
C LEU A 78 9.41 -8.15 -18.30
N GLN A 79 9.10 -9.02 -19.28
CA GLN A 79 10.14 -9.83 -19.95
C GLN A 79 11.06 -8.99 -20.84
N ALA A 80 10.55 -7.91 -21.45
CA ALA A 80 11.36 -6.99 -22.25
C ALA A 80 12.30 -6.08 -21.41
N LYS A 81 12.06 -5.97 -20.08
CA LYS A 81 12.84 -5.08 -19.20
C LYS A 81 14.04 -5.74 -18.51
N SER A 82 14.18 -7.06 -18.55
CA SER A 82 15.32 -7.75 -17.95
C SER A 82 16.64 -7.59 -18.73
N SER A 83 16.60 -6.98 -19.92
CA SER A 83 17.76 -6.67 -20.76
C SER A 83 17.98 -5.16 -20.97
N GLN A 84 17.24 -4.29 -20.27
CA GLN A 84 17.46 -2.85 -20.37
C GLN A 84 18.72 -2.46 -19.59
N ASN A 85 19.72 -1.96 -20.28
CA ASN A 85 20.88 -1.31 -19.68
C ASN A 85 20.38 -0.06 -18.94
N LEU A 86 21.01 0.25 -17.80
CA LEU A 86 20.80 1.53 -17.10
C LEU A 86 21.15 2.68 -18.06
N THR A 87 20.46 3.80 -17.93
CA THR A 87 20.90 5.02 -18.60
C THR A 87 22.17 5.58 -17.91
N GLU A 88 22.91 6.43 -18.58
CA GLU A 88 24.12 7.05 -18.00
C GLU A 88 23.83 7.75 -16.67
N ASP A 89 22.66 8.40 -16.58
CA ASP A 89 22.21 9.07 -15.37
C ASP A 89 21.92 8.09 -14.24
N GLN A 90 21.30 6.95 -14.57
CA GLN A 90 21.04 5.87 -13.61
C GLN A 90 22.33 5.15 -13.20
N GLU A 91 23.30 4.96 -14.09
CA GLU A 91 24.61 4.39 -13.75
C GLU A 91 25.36 5.29 -12.75
N ARG A 92 25.38 6.58 -13.00
CA ARG A 92 25.97 7.57 -12.08
C ARG A 92 25.29 7.58 -10.72
N ALA A 93 23.96 7.46 -10.70
CA ALA A 93 23.18 7.38 -9.47
C ALA A 93 23.54 6.14 -8.66
N ILE A 94 23.62 4.95 -9.30
CA ILE A 94 23.95 3.69 -8.61
C ILE A 94 25.36 3.71 -8.03
N GLU A 95 26.34 4.29 -8.73
CA GLU A 95 27.71 4.42 -8.22
C GLU A 95 27.78 5.35 -7.00
N LYS A 96 27.03 6.47 -7.01
CA LYS A 96 26.94 7.34 -5.83
C LYS A 96 26.25 6.66 -4.66
N LEU A 97 25.19 5.88 -4.90
CA LEU A 97 24.50 5.10 -3.86
C LEU A 97 25.42 4.05 -3.24
N LYS A 98 26.19 3.30 -4.07
CA LYS A 98 27.20 2.34 -3.57
C LYS A 98 28.26 3.04 -2.74
N SER A 99 28.80 4.15 -3.21
CA SER A 99 29.81 4.95 -2.47
C SER A 99 29.25 5.46 -1.15
N PHE A 100 28.00 5.93 -1.12
CA PHE A 100 27.31 6.34 0.11
C PHE A 100 27.20 5.17 1.11
N ILE A 101 26.75 3.99 0.65
CA ILE A 101 26.58 2.83 1.53
C ILE A 101 27.91 2.39 2.16
N LEU A 102 29.01 2.47 1.42
CA LEU A 102 30.36 2.13 1.90
C LEU A 102 31.05 3.27 2.66
N GLY A 103 30.55 4.50 2.55
CA GLY A 103 31.10 5.71 3.16
C GLY A 103 30.65 5.92 4.61
N SER A 104 30.89 7.12 5.13
CA SER A 104 30.57 7.51 6.52
C SER A 104 29.26 8.25 6.69
N ASP A 105 28.64 8.75 5.61
CA ASP A 105 27.38 9.50 5.68
C ASP A 105 26.22 8.58 6.07
N PHE A 106 25.23 9.13 6.79
CA PHE A 106 24.05 8.39 7.27
C PHE A 106 22.82 8.59 6.42
N LEU A 107 22.71 9.71 5.70
CA LEU A 107 21.50 10.09 4.95
C LEU A 107 21.85 10.39 3.51
N PHE A 108 21.05 9.84 2.59
CA PHE A 108 21.15 10.11 1.16
C PHE A 108 19.77 10.49 0.61
N ARG A 109 19.73 11.43 -0.33
CA ARG A 109 18.51 11.79 -1.06
C ARG A 109 18.69 11.53 -2.54
N LEU A 110 17.87 10.60 -3.07
CA LEU A 110 17.72 10.35 -4.49
C LEU A 110 16.43 11.01 -4.96
N THR A 111 16.55 12.13 -5.65
CA THR A 111 15.42 12.81 -6.29
C THR A 111 15.31 12.39 -7.75
N GLY A 112 14.12 12.50 -8.30
CA GLY A 112 13.87 12.31 -9.71
C GLY A 112 12.39 12.43 -9.99
N TYR A 113 12.04 12.92 -11.16
CA TYR A 113 10.64 13.11 -11.54
C TYR A 113 9.93 11.79 -11.79
N ALA A 114 8.61 11.85 -11.87
CA ALA A 114 7.83 10.67 -12.27
C ALA A 114 8.36 10.15 -13.61
N GLY A 115 8.61 8.84 -13.69
CA GLY A 115 9.11 8.21 -14.93
C GLY A 115 10.62 8.16 -15.10
N THR A 116 11.45 8.72 -14.21
CA THR A 116 12.92 8.62 -14.29
C THR A 116 13.49 7.24 -13.92
N GLY A 117 12.64 6.26 -13.59
CA GLY A 117 13.08 4.91 -13.28
C GLY A 117 13.56 4.69 -11.84
N LYS A 118 13.24 5.57 -10.89
CA LYS A 118 13.62 5.44 -9.46
C LYS A 118 13.39 4.05 -8.88
N SER A 119 12.19 3.51 -9.03
CA SER A 119 11.84 2.19 -8.50
C SER A 119 12.63 1.06 -9.17
N PHE A 120 12.96 1.20 -10.46
CA PHE A 120 13.84 0.28 -11.17
C PHE A 120 15.27 0.34 -10.63
N LEU A 121 15.76 1.55 -10.39
CA LEU A 121 17.08 1.78 -9.80
C LEU A 121 17.18 1.21 -8.38
N ILE A 122 16.11 1.35 -7.57
CA ILE A 122 16.02 0.69 -6.26
C ILE A 122 16.23 -0.81 -6.43
N CYS A 123 15.53 -1.48 -7.35
CA CYS A 123 15.68 -2.91 -7.55
C CYS A 123 17.13 -3.32 -7.91
N TYR A 124 17.81 -2.52 -8.73
CA TYR A 124 19.23 -2.71 -9.03
C TYR A 124 20.12 -2.60 -7.78
N LEU A 125 19.84 -1.60 -6.95
CA LEU A 125 20.53 -1.44 -5.66
C LEU A 125 20.29 -2.63 -4.72
N LEU A 126 19.07 -3.15 -4.67
CA LEU A 126 18.72 -4.32 -3.86
C LEU A 126 19.49 -5.57 -4.29
N GLN A 127 19.68 -5.79 -5.61
CA GLN A 127 20.49 -6.88 -6.13
C GLN A 127 21.94 -6.76 -5.65
N TRP A 128 22.50 -5.56 -5.73
CA TRP A 128 23.86 -5.31 -5.27
C TRP A 128 24.00 -5.52 -3.75
N LEU A 129 23.07 -5.01 -2.94
CA LEU A 129 23.06 -5.20 -1.48
C LEU A 129 23.05 -6.70 -1.12
N LYS A 130 22.17 -7.49 -1.78
CA LYS A 130 22.12 -8.95 -1.62
C LYS A 130 23.46 -9.60 -1.97
N SER A 131 24.08 -9.19 -3.07
CA SER A 131 25.39 -9.73 -3.49
C SER A 131 26.50 -9.45 -2.49
N LYS A 132 26.39 -8.34 -1.76
CA LYS A 132 27.31 -7.95 -0.68
C LYS A 132 26.92 -8.48 0.71
N LYS A 133 25.79 -9.21 0.81
CA LYS A 133 25.23 -9.71 2.09
C LYS A 133 24.95 -8.59 3.10
N ILE A 134 24.52 -7.43 2.61
CA ILE A 134 24.13 -6.30 3.44
C ILE A 134 22.61 -6.37 3.64
N ASP A 135 22.18 -6.44 4.89
CA ASP A 135 20.75 -6.45 5.23
C ASP A 135 20.11 -5.10 4.97
N PHE A 136 18.88 -5.14 4.49
CA PHE A 136 18.12 -3.95 4.14
C PHE A 136 16.63 -4.13 4.36
N VAL A 137 15.92 -3.02 4.44
CA VAL A 137 14.44 -2.95 4.37
C VAL A 137 14.02 -1.88 3.38
N VAL A 138 12.96 -2.18 2.64
CA VAL A 138 12.32 -1.22 1.74
C VAL A 138 11.02 -0.74 2.38
N VAL A 139 10.83 0.58 2.37
CA VAL A 139 9.76 1.23 3.12
C VAL A 139 9.06 2.24 2.23
N ALA A 140 7.75 2.36 2.36
CA ALA A 140 6.97 3.40 1.69
C ALA A 140 5.97 4.04 2.66
N PRO A 141 5.50 5.27 2.37
CA PRO A 141 4.49 5.92 3.20
C PRO A 141 3.13 5.22 3.20
N THR A 142 2.79 4.58 2.08
CA THR A 142 1.50 3.90 1.87
C THR A 142 1.68 2.42 1.55
N ASN A 143 0.66 1.62 1.89
CA ASN A 143 0.66 0.19 1.56
C ASN A 143 0.68 -0.05 0.04
N LYS A 144 -0.01 0.79 -0.75
CA LYS A 144 -0.05 0.63 -2.21
C LYS A 144 1.32 0.86 -2.83
N ALA A 145 2.07 1.87 -2.38
CA ALA A 145 3.44 2.09 -2.81
C ALA A 145 4.36 0.93 -2.42
N ALA A 146 4.24 0.43 -1.17
CA ALA A 146 4.99 -0.73 -0.70
C ALA A 146 4.68 -1.98 -1.54
N LYS A 147 3.41 -2.26 -1.83
CA LYS A 147 2.99 -3.38 -2.67
C LYS A 147 3.51 -3.28 -4.10
N ASN A 148 3.47 -2.08 -4.70
CA ASN A 148 3.99 -1.86 -6.05
C ASN A 148 5.50 -2.15 -6.12
N LEU A 149 6.24 -1.72 -5.10
CA LEU A 149 7.68 -1.98 -5.04
C LEU A 149 7.99 -3.46 -4.79
N ALA A 150 7.21 -4.14 -3.94
CA ALA A 150 7.32 -5.57 -3.72
C ALA A 150 7.02 -6.37 -5.00
N LYS A 151 5.98 -6.01 -5.76
CA LYS A 151 5.66 -6.63 -7.06
C LYS A 151 6.79 -6.43 -8.08
N LEU A 152 7.34 -5.21 -8.16
CA LEU A 152 8.46 -4.91 -9.06
C LEU A 152 9.71 -5.73 -8.70
N SER A 153 10.06 -5.80 -7.42
CA SER A 153 11.21 -6.57 -6.96
C SER A 153 11.02 -8.08 -7.16
N ALA A 154 9.82 -8.61 -6.95
CA ALA A 154 9.49 -10.00 -7.22
C ALA A 154 9.62 -10.36 -8.70
N GLY A 155 9.18 -9.46 -9.60
CA GLY A 155 9.35 -9.62 -11.06
C GLY A 155 10.82 -9.69 -11.52
N LEU A 156 11.75 -9.21 -10.69
CA LEU A 156 13.20 -9.31 -10.91
C LEU A 156 13.86 -10.44 -10.09
N GLY A 157 13.09 -11.37 -9.53
CA GLY A 157 13.59 -12.46 -8.69
C GLY A 157 14.09 -12.02 -7.31
N LEU A 158 13.76 -10.80 -6.89
CA LEU A 158 14.15 -10.23 -5.63
C LEU A 158 12.95 -10.27 -4.69
N PHE A 159 12.87 -11.26 -3.84
CA PHE A 159 11.85 -11.29 -2.78
C PHE A 159 12.24 -10.31 -1.66
N ALA A 160 12.01 -9.02 -1.88
CA ALA A 160 12.17 -7.99 -0.86
C ALA A 160 10.81 -7.68 -0.22
N GLU A 161 10.72 -7.84 1.09
CA GLU A 161 9.53 -7.37 1.82
C GLU A 161 9.56 -5.84 1.84
N ALA A 162 8.50 -5.22 1.30
CA ALA A 162 8.30 -3.79 1.43
C ALA A 162 7.21 -3.52 2.48
N ILE A 163 7.53 -2.66 3.43
CA ILE A 163 6.65 -2.33 4.56
C ILE A 163 6.32 -0.83 4.60
N THR A 164 5.33 -0.46 5.39
CA THR A 164 5.04 0.97 5.62
C THR A 164 5.98 1.56 6.69
N ILE A 165 6.18 2.89 6.62
CA ILE A 165 6.91 3.64 7.66
C ILE A 165 6.27 3.39 9.04
N ALA A 166 4.95 3.34 9.13
CA ALA A 166 4.25 3.06 10.37
C ALA A 166 4.59 1.67 10.94
N LYS A 167 4.70 0.64 10.05
CA LYS A 167 5.11 -0.71 10.44
C LYS A 167 6.58 -0.74 10.88
N LEU A 168 7.47 -0.06 10.14
CA LEU A 168 8.89 0.06 10.49
C LEU A 168 9.08 0.66 11.87
N LEU A 169 8.37 1.76 12.16
CA LEU A 169 8.44 2.47 13.44
C LEU A 169 7.59 1.82 14.55
N GLY A 170 6.99 0.64 14.31
CA GLY A 170 6.12 -0.02 15.28
C GLY A 170 4.97 0.88 15.76
N GLN A 171 4.51 1.80 14.90
CA GLN A 171 3.49 2.78 15.26
C GLN A 171 2.15 2.11 15.50
N GLN A 172 1.56 2.42 16.65
CA GLN A 172 0.21 2.01 16.99
C GLN A 172 -0.64 3.23 17.33
N PRO A 173 -1.88 3.32 16.84
CA PRO A 173 -2.77 4.40 17.20
C PRO A 173 -3.16 4.26 18.69
N GLN A 174 -2.88 5.28 19.46
CA GLN A 174 -3.28 5.41 20.87
C GLN A 174 -3.98 6.75 21.08
N ILE A 175 -4.86 6.80 22.07
CA ILE A 175 -5.52 8.05 22.44
C ILE A 175 -4.64 8.77 23.45
N ASN A 176 -4.23 9.99 23.12
CA ASN A 176 -3.54 10.89 24.02
C ASN A 176 -4.47 11.20 25.20
N LYS A 177 -4.02 10.90 26.42
CA LYS A 177 -4.84 11.01 27.63
C LYS A 177 -5.15 12.45 28.02
N GLU A 178 -4.39 13.42 27.51
CA GLU A 178 -4.57 14.85 27.81
C GLU A 178 -5.47 15.53 26.79
N THR A 179 -5.25 15.24 25.50
CA THR A 179 -5.95 15.91 24.41
C THR A 179 -7.18 15.15 23.91
N GLY A 180 -7.30 13.86 24.24
CA GLY A 180 -8.35 12.97 23.72
C GLY A 180 -8.21 12.64 22.22
N LYS A 181 -7.16 13.10 21.56
CA LYS A 181 -6.91 12.85 20.15
C LYS A 181 -6.16 11.56 19.94
N GLU A 182 -6.44 10.91 18.82
CA GLU A 182 -5.69 9.74 18.38
C GLU A 182 -4.30 10.18 17.89
N GLU A 183 -3.26 9.63 18.49
CA GLU A 183 -1.86 9.87 18.15
C GLU A 183 -1.18 8.52 17.86
N PHE A 184 -0.22 8.52 16.96
CA PHE A 184 0.57 7.32 16.67
C PHE A 184 1.79 7.29 17.60
N ILE A 185 1.81 6.32 18.51
CA ILE A 185 2.94 6.07 19.42
C ILE A 185 3.76 4.94 18.82
N SER A 186 5.06 5.17 18.68
CA SER A 186 6.00 4.16 18.19
C SER A 186 6.42 3.20 19.31
N ALA A 187 6.96 2.06 18.93
CA ALA A 187 7.59 1.13 19.86
C ALA A 187 8.73 1.83 20.62
N GLU A 188 8.98 1.40 21.87
CA GLU A 188 10.07 1.92 22.70
C GLU A 188 11.45 1.56 22.13
N TYR A 189 11.55 0.43 21.45
CA TYR A 189 12.78 -0.06 20.83
C TYR A 189 12.50 -0.50 19.40
N ILE A 190 13.31 -0.01 18.47
CA ILE A 190 13.25 -0.34 17.04
C ILE A 190 14.68 -0.66 16.59
N GLU A 191 14.88 -1.86 16.11
CA GLU A 191 16.13 -2.25 15.49
C GLU A 191 16.00 -2.13 13.97
N LEU A 192 16.74 -1.20 13.38
CA LEU A 192 16.77 -1.02 11.94
C LEU A 192 17.89 -1.83 11.31
N PRO A 193 17.67 -2.42 10.11
CA PRO A 193 18.76 -3.07 9.38
C PRO A 193 19.78 -2.03 8.90
N PRO A 194 20.98 -2.44 8.49
CA PRO A 194 22.06 -1.55 8.06
C PRO A 194 21.68 -0.53 6.99
N VAL A 195 20.73 -0.88 6.09
CA VAL A 195 20.24 0.01 5.03
C VAL A 195 18.72 0.07 5.04
N VAL A 196 18.17 1.28 5.13
CA VAL A 196 16.74 1.57 5.03
C VAL A 196 16.50 2.41 3.78
N ILE A 197 15.69 1.92 2.86
CA ILE A 197 15.32 2.63 1.63
C ILE A 197 13.87 3.08 1.75
N ILE A 198 13.63 4.39 1.72
CA ILE A 198 12.31 4.99 1.86
C ILE A 198 11.90 5.58 0.51
N ASP A 199 10.94 4.93 -0.16
CA ASP A 199 10.38 5.43 -1.42
C ASP A 199 9.25 6.43 -1.16
N GLU A 200 8.93 7.26 -2.15
CA GLU A 200 7.89 8.32 -2.11
C GLU A 200 8.09 9.30 -0.94
N PHE A 201 9.32 9.78 -0.74
CA PHE A 201 9.65 10.67 0.40
C PHE A 201 8.83 11.96 0.42
N SER A 202 8.24 12.38 -0.70
CA SER A 202 7.37 13.58 -0.77
C SER A 202 6.22 13.53 0.25
N MET A 203 5.79 12.35 0.64
CA MET A 203 4.74 12.13 1.64
C MET A 203 5.25 12.04 3.09
N VAL A 204 6.55 12.12 3.32
CA VAL A 204 7.14 12.00 4.65
C VAL A 204 7.17 13.36 5.33
N GLY A 205 6.39 13.52 6.40
CA GLY A 205 6.34 14.75 7.19
C GLY A 205 7.56 14.94 8.09
N GLN A 206 7.79 16.20 8.51
CA GLN A 206 8.94 16.60 9.30
C GLN A 206 9.14 15.77 10.57
N ASN A 207 8.09 15.54 11.34
CA ASN A 207 8.19 14.76 12.59
C ASN A 207 8.61 13.31 12.31
N THR A 208 8.09 12.72 11.23
CA THR A 208 8.46 11.36 10.80
C THR A 208 9.92 11.30 10.36
N PHE A 209 10.39 12.31 9.64
CA PHE A 209 11.80 12.44 9.24
C PHE A 209 12.73 12.42 10.47
N PHE A 210 12.50 13.31 11.44
CA PHE A 210 13.36 13.37 12.63
C PHE A 210 13.37 12.06 13.41
N LYS A 211 12.22 11.40 13.49
CA LYS A 211 12.13 10.11 14.16
C LYS A 211 12.93 9.03 13.44
N LEU A 212 12.79 8.93 12.12
CA LEU A 212 13.56 7.99 11.30
C LEU A 212 15.06 8.23 11.45
N VAL A 213 15.51 9.49 11.44
CA VAL A 213 16.91 9.85 11.61
C VAL A 213 17.42 9.49 13.02
N GLN A 214 16.59 9.68 14.04
CA GLN A 214 16.95 9.29 15.42
C GLN A 214 17.14 7.78 15.54
N GLU A 215 16.18 6.98 15.04
CA GLU A 215 16.26 5.51 15.09
C GLU A 215 17.44 4.99 14.25
N ALA A 216 17.70 5.59 13.09
CA ALA A 216 18.83 5.23 12.26
C ALA A 216 20.18 5.48 12.95
N LYS A 217 20.33 6.58 13.70
CA LYS A 217 21.53 6.85 14.48
C LYS A 217 21.72 5.84 15.61
N ILE A 218 20.63 5.45 16.30
CA ILE A 218 20.68 4.45 17.37
C ILE A 218 21.09 3.09 16.83
N SER A 219 20.55 2.68 15.68
CA SER A 219 20.82 1.38 15.03
C SER A 219 22.08 1.38 14.17
N ASN A 220 22.79 2.51 14.05
CA ASN A 220 23.91 2.71 13.12
C ASN A 220 23.54 2.36 11.65
N SER A 221 22.33 2.73 11.24
CA SER A 221 21.74 2.43 9.94
C SER A 221 21.86 3.61 9.00
N LYS A 222 21.94 3.34 7.71
CA LYS A 222 21.90 4.35 6.64
C LYS A 222 20.49 4.47 6.06
N ILE A 223 20.04 5.69 5.80
CA ILE A 223 18.75 5.95 5.15
C ILE A 223 18.95 6.54 3.77
N ILE A 224 18.28 5.95 2.79
CA ILE A 224 18.17 6.46 1.43
C ILE A 224 16.73 6.90 1.21
N PHE A 225 16.50 8.21 1.10
CA PHE A 225 15.22 8.78 0.74
C PHE A 225 15.10 8.86 -0.77
N VAL A 226 14.10 8.22 -1.35
CA VAL A 226 13.84 8.20 -2.79
C VAL A 226 12.49 8.85 -3.05
N GLY A 227 12.37 9.73 -4.04
CA GLY A 227 11.07 10.35 -4.32
C GLY A 227 11.15 11.47 -5.35
N ASP A 228 10.02 12.18 -5.45
CA ASP A 228 9.78 13.25 -6.40
C ASP A 228 9.29 14.50 -5.66
N ALA A 229 10.13 15.53 -5.63
CA ALA A 229 9.85 16.80 -4.96
C ALA A 229 8.70 17.60 -5.62
N ALA A 230 8.38 17.32 -6.89
CA ALA A 230 7.28 17.99 -7.59
C ALA A 230 5.90 17.38 -7.28
N GLN A 231 5.84 16.24 -6.59
CA GLN A 231 4.57 15.65 -6.14
C GLN A 231 4.01 16.37 -4.91
N LEU A 232 2.77 15.99 -4.52
CA LEU A 232 2.11 16.56 -3.35
C LEU A 232 2.90 16.28 -2.08
N PRO A 233 3.08 17.30 -1.22
CA PRO A 233 3.72 17.16 0.09
C PRO A 233 2.80 16.47 1.10
N PRO A 234 3.30 16.20 2.32
CA PRO A 234 2.48 15.69 3.42
C PRO A 234 1.30 16.63 3.70
N VAL A 235 0.18 16.07 4.11
CA VAL A 235 -1.02 16.86 4.43
C VAL A 235 -0.71 17.87 5.55
N GLY A 236 -0.95 19.15 5.28
CA GLY A 236 -0.70 20.24 6.21
C GLY A 236 0.69 20.86 6.11
N GLU A 237 1.60 20.33 5.30
CA GLU A 237 2.91 20.89 5.03
C GLU A 237 2.93 21.53 3.62
N LYS A 238 3.74 22.59 3.44
CA LYS A 238 3.88 23.25 2.13
C LYS A 238 4.84 22.50 1.20
N GLN A 239 5.78 21.77 1.77
CA GLN A 239 6.76 20.94 1.06
C GLN A 239 7.26 19.85 2.01
N SER A 240 7.80 18.76 1.48
CA SER A 240 8.47 17.76 2.31
C SER A 240 9.73 18.35 2.93
N TYR A 241 9.91 18.16 4.23
CA TYR A 241 11.13 18.60 4.91
C TYR A 241 12.40 18.01 4.28
N ILE A 242 12.30 16.79 3.74
CA ILE A 242 13.41 16.07 3.09
C ILE A 242 13.98 16.85 1.89
N GLU A 243 13.16 17.66 1.21
CA GLU A 243 13.62 18.49 0.07
C GLU A 243 14.68 19.51 0.47
N THR A 244 14.57 20.05 1.67
CA THR A 244 15.41 21.16 2.17
C THR A 244 16.25 20.80 3.38
N ALA A 245 16.19 19.55 3.84
CA ALA A 245 16.92 19.08 5.02
C ALA A 245 18.43 19.25 4.86
N THR A 246 19.02 20.10 5.70
CA THR A 246 20.47 20.36 5.72
C THR A 246 21.28 19.20 6.31
N GLU A 247 20.62 18.31 7.01
CA GLU A 247 21.21 17.08 7.57
C GLU A 247 21.60 16.08 6.47
N ILE A 248 20.98 16.18 5.28
CA ILE A 248 21.28 15.32 4.13
C ILE A 248 22.38 15.95 3.29
N LYS A 249 23.59 15.45 3.46
CA LYS A 249 24.78 15.96 2.74
C LYS A 249 24.99 15.28 1.39
N SER A 250 24.59 14.03 1.28
CA SER A 250 24.73 13.22 0.07
C SER A 250 23.43 13.17 -0.73
N SER A 251 23.47 13.53 -2.00
CA SER A 251 22.30 13.51 -2.87
C SER A 251 22.65 13.27 -4.34
N PHE A 252 21.64 12.80 -5.08
CA PHE A 252 21.67 12.72 -6.54
C PHE A 252 20.29 13.03 -7.12
N GLU A 253 20.25 13.67 -8.27
CA GLU A 253 19.01 13.97 -9.00
C GLU A 253 19.02 13.26 -10.35
N LEU A 254 17.98 12.43 -10.58
CA LEU A 254 17.72 11.81 -11.87
C LEU A 254 16.92 12.77 -12.75
N ASN A 255 17.49 13.15 -13.88
CA ASN A 255 16.89 14.11 -14.79
C ASN A 255 16.28 13.45 -16.03
N GLU A 256 16.79 12.28 -16.44
CA GLU A 256 16.34 11.58 -17.63
C GLU A 256 15.03 10.82 -17.37
N VAL A 257 13.98 11.16 -18.13
CA VAL A 257 12.66 10.50 -18.03
C VAL A 257 12.63 9.29 -18.98
N VAL A 258 12.44 8.08 -18.45
CA VAL A 258 12.53 6.80 -19.18
C VAL A 258 11.15 6.15 -19.37
N ARG A 259 10.16 6.47 -18.52
CA ARG A 259 8.85 5.77 -18.49
C ARG A 259 7.84 6.33 -19.48
N TYR A 260 7.85 7.64 -19.67
CA TYR A 260 6.89 8.35 -20.50
C TYR A 260 7.62 8.88 -21.72
N GLU A 261 7.43 8.21 -22.84
CA GLU A 261 7.65 8.81 -24.17
C GLU A 261 6.32 9.45 -24.56
N GLY A 262 6.31 10.70 -25.04
CA GLY A 262 5.10 11.33 -25.55
C GLY A 262 4.54 12.47 -24.68
N GLU A 263 3.28 12.76 -24.90
CA GLU A 263 2.62 13.99 -24.44
C GLU A 263 2.41 14.06 -22.91
N ILE A 264 2.23 12.94 -22.23
CA ILE A 264 2.10 12.93 -20.76
C ILE A 264 3.39 13.45 -20.12
N ALA A 265 4.56 13.01 -20.60
CA ALA A 265 5.85 13.48 -20.10
C ALA A 265 6.03 14.97 -20.37
N ARG A 266 5.74 15.40 -21.61
CA ARG A 266 5.87 16.81 -22.02
C ARG A 266 4.97 17.72 -21.15
N VAL A 267 3.70 17.35 -20.97
CA VAL A 267 2.77 18.15 -20.18
C VAL A 267 3.12 18.11 -18.69
N ALA A 268 3.57 16.99 -18.17
CA ALA A 268 4.06 16.90 -16.79
C ALA A 268 5.27 17.81 -16.56
N GLU A 269 6.21 17.84 -17.52
CA GLU A 269 7.37 18.74 -17.49
C GLU A 269 6.94 20.21 -17.57
N GLU A 270 6.01 20.56 -18.44
CA GLU A 270 5.46 21.92 -18.56
C GLU A 270 4.78 22.37 -17.26
N ILE A 271 3.98 21.49 -16.62
CA ILE A 271 3.37 21.81 -15.31
C ILE A 271 4.48 22.08 -14.28
N ARG A 272 5.49 21.23 -14.23
CA ARG A 272 6.56 21.28 -13.23
C ARG A 272 7.48 22.48 -13.36
N SER A 273 7.95 22.75 -14.59
CA SER A 273 9.00 23.77 -14.85
C SER A 273 8.46 25.19 -14.88
N ASN A 274 7.14 25.37 -14.96
CA ASN A 274 6.53 26.69 -15.06
C ASN A 274 6.42 27.36 -13.69
N ASN A 275 7.42 28.12 -13.28
CA ASN A 275 7.43 28.87 -12.02
C ASN A 275 6.30 29.92 -11.92
N ALA A 276 5.74 30.36 -13.05
CA ALA A 276 4.59 31.25 -13.12
C ALA A 276 3.30 30.47 -13.46
N TYR A 277 3.20 29.23 -13.04
CA TYR A 277 2.08 28.34 -13.36
C TYR A 277 0.74 29.03 -13.10
N ASN A 278 0.11 29.43 -14.19
CA ASN A 278 -1.20 30.07 -14.13
C ASN A 278 -2.27 29.04 -14.49
N PHE A 279 -3.08 28.67 -13.52
CA PHE A 279 -4.21 27.76 -13.71
C PHE A 279 -5.16 28.17 -14.87
N ARG A 280 -5.14 29.42 -15.31
CA ARG A 280 -5.96 29.92 -16.43
C ARG A 280 -5.36 29.57 -17.79
N VAL A 281 -4.04 29.42 -17.89
CA VAL A 281 -3.33 28.98 -19.08
C VAL A 281 -3.07 27.49 -18.92
N PHE A 282 -3.86 26.70 -19.58
CA PHE A 282 -3.93 25.27 -19.35
C PHE A 282 -3.00 24.54 -20.32
N PRO A 283 -2.05 23.69 -19.82
CA PRO A 283 -1.25 22.86 -20.71
C PRO A 283 -2.05 21.63 -21.23
N PHE A 284 -3.24 21.38 -20.66
CA PHE A 284 -4.05 20.25 -21.08
C PHE A 284 -4.85 20.57 -22.32
N VAL A 285 -4.47 19.96 -23.41
CA VAL A 285 -5.17 19.92 -24.68
C VAL A 285 -5.33 18.45 -25.08
N THR A 286 -6.29 18.13 -25.92
CA THR A 286 -6.35 16.82 -26.53
C THR A 286 -5.14 16.69 -27.45
N THR A 287 -4.26 15.71 -27.18
CA THR A 287 -3.05 15.47 -27.94
C THR A 287 -3.33 14.67 -29.19
N VAL A 288 -2.45 14.73 -30.18
CA VAL A 288 -2.62 14.04 -31.47
C VAL A 288 -2.67 12.52 -31.29
N ASP A 289 -1.89 12.00 -30.33
CA ASP A 289 -1.85 10.58 -29.98
C ASP A 289 -2.95 10.19 -28.96
N GLU A 290 -3.80 11.14 -28.58
CA GLU A 290 -4.88 10.98 -27.60
C GLU A 290 -4.44 10.48 -26.21
N THR A 291 -3.15 10.50 -25.88
CA THR A 291 -2.69 10.13 -24.52
C THR A 291 -3.19 11.12 -23.46
N ILE A 292 -3.53 12.35 -23.85
CA ILE A 292 -4.27 13.31 -23.05
C ILE A 292 -5.53 13.73 -23.83
N ARG A 293 -6.70 13.55 -23.23
CA ARG A 293 -7.99 13.94 -23.81
C ARG A 293 -8.68 14.97 -22.92
N LEU A 294 -8.91 16.16 -23.44
CA LEU A 294 -9.66 17.21 -22.75
C LEU A 294 -11.12 17.14 -23.19
N LEU A 295 -12.02 16.84 -22.26
CA LEU A 295 -13.44 16.62 -22.52
C LEU A 295 -14.32 17.59 -21.74
N GLY A 296 -15.49 17.91 -22.32
CA GLY A 296 -16.58 18.55 -21.61
C GLY A 296 -17.23 17.62 -20.58
N LYS A 297 -17.94 18.18 -19.58
CA LYS A 297 -18.49 17.40 -18.46
C LYS A 297 -19.35 16.22 -18.90
N ARG A 298 -20.24 16.41 -19.88
CA ARG A 298 -21.14 15.36 -20.35
C ARG A 298 -20.40 14.18 -20.99
N GLU A 299 -19.42 14.49 -21.83
CA GLU A 299 -18.60 13.48 -22.50
C GLU A 299 -17.67 12.77 -21.52
N TRP A 300 -17.04 13.52 -20.62
CA TRP A 300 -16.17 12.98 -19.58
C TRP A 300 -16.91 11.97 -18.69
N LEU A 301 -18.12 12.31 -18.23
CA LEU A 301 -18.95 11.38 -17.47
C LEU A 301 -19.34 10.15 -18.30
N LYS A 302 -19.71 10.33 -19.57
CA LYS A 302 -20.06 9.20 -20.46
C LYS A 302 -18.87 8.26 -20.63
N GLU A 303 -17.67 8.79 -20.86
CA GLU A 303 -16.45 7.99 -20.98
C GLU A 303 -16.13 7.29 -19.65
N ALA A 304 -16.19 7.98 -18.50
CA ALA A 304 -15.98 7.36 -17.21
C ALA A 304 -16.92 6.17 -16.99
N ALA A 305 -18.23 6.35 -17.23
CA ALA A 305 -19.20 5.25 -17.12
C ALA A 305 -18.84 4.06 -18.03
N ARG A 306 -18.36 4.32 -19.26
CA ARG A 306 -17.94 3.27 -20.19
C ARG A 306 -16.74 2.47 -19.65
N TYR A 307 -15.71 3.16 -19.13
CA TYR A 307 -14.52 2.50 -18.59
C TYR A 307 -14.82 1.68 -17.34
N PHE A 308 -15.62 2.20 -16.42
CA PHE A 308 -16.01 1.46 -15.21
C PHE A 308 -16.95 0.28 -15.48
N ASN A 309 -17.68 0.28 -16.60
CA ASN A 309 -18.54 -0.84 -17.03
C ASN A 309 -17.78 -1.86 -17.90
N SER A 310 -16.49 -1.68 -18.16
CA SER A 310 -15.73 -2.57 -19.02
C SER A 310 -15.28 -3.84 -18.28
N PRO A 311 -15.10 -4.96 -19.01
CA PRO A 311 -14.55 -6.20 -18.44
C PRO A 311 -13.16 -6.00 -17.84
N GLU A 312 -12.33 -5.15 -18.45
CA GLU A 312 -10.97 -4.87 -18.01
C GLU A 312 -10.93 -4.25 -16.61
N PHE A 313 -11.92 -3.41 -16.25
CA PHE A 313 -12.01 -2.88 -14.89
C PHE A 313 -12.38 -3.95 -13.86
N GLN A 314 -13.15 -4.97 -14.27
CA GLN A 314 -13.50 -6.09 -13.38
C GLN A 314 -12.27 -6.98 -13.11
N GLU A 315 -11.39 -7.14 -14.11
CA GLU A 315 -10.16 -7.94 -13.99
C GLU A 315 -9.04 -7.18 -13.26
N ASP A 316 -8.88 -5.88 -13.55
CA ASP A 316 -7.84 -5.05 -12.95
C ASP A 316 -8.42 -3.75 -12.35
N PRO A 317 -8.46 -3.63 -11.01
CA PRO A 317 -8.95 -2.42 -10.36
C PRO A 317 -8.08 -1.18 -10.65
N ASP A 318 -6.82 -1.34 -11.08
CA ASP A 318 -5.95 -0.24 -11.50
C ASP A 318 -6.11 0.14 -12.98
N TYR A 319 -7.06 -0.50 -13.69
CA TYR A 319 -7.41 -0.15 -15.07
C TYR A 319 -7.89 1.30 -15.19
N CYS A 320 -8.80 1.77 -14.36
CA CYS A 320 -9.22 3.17 -14.37
C CYS A 320 -9.58 3.71 -12.98
N ARG A 321 -9.39 5.04 -12.80
CA ARG A 321 -9.75 5.78 -11.57
C ARG A 321 -10.12 7.21 -11.87
N ILE A 322 -11.06 7.77 -11.10
CA ILE A 322 -11.32 9.20 -11.07
C ILE A 322 -10.48 9.83 -9.96
N LEU A 323 -9.73 10.88 -10.31
CA LEU A 323 -8.88 11.63 -9.39
C LEU A 323 -9.44 13.03 -9.17
N VAL A 324 -9.63 13.37 -7.90
CA VAL A 324 -10.17 14.66 -7.45
C VAL A 324 -9.30 15.26 -6.33
N TRP A 325 -9.60 16.46 -5.90
CA TRP A 325 -8.97 17.06 -4.72
C TRP A 325 -9.75 16.78 -3.43
N ARG A 326 -11.08 17.03 -3.42
CA ARG A 326 -11.90 16.98 -2.20
C ARG A 326 -12.58 15.64 -1.99
N ASN A 327 -12.58 15.15 -0.74
CA ASN A 327 -13.30 13.91 -0.38
C ASN A 327 -14.80 13.99 -0.75
N ARG A 328 -15.46 15.15 -0.51
CA ARG A 328 -16.86 15.34 -0.87
C ARG A 328 -17.14 15.09 -2.35
N ASN A 329 -16.21 15.52 -3.21
CA ASN A 329 -16.38 15.31 -4.66
C ASN A 329 -16.11 13.83 -5.03
N ALA A 330 -15.11 13.20 -4.39
CA ALA A 330 -14.92 11.76 -4.52
C ALA A 330 -16.17 10.96 -4.12
N ASP A 331 -16.77 11.28 -2.97
CA ASP A 331 -17.98 10.60 -2.48
C ASP A 331 -19.17 10.78 -3.45
N SER A 332 -19.34 11.99 -4.04
CA SER A 332 -20.39 12.27 -5.03
C SER A 332 -20.18 11.48 -6.33
N LEU A 333 -18.93 11.41 -6.83
CA LEU A 333 -18.60 10.66 -8.03
C LEU A 333 -18.67 9.15 -7.80
N ASN A 334 -18.28 8.68 -6.62
CA ASN A 334 -18.47 7.27 -6.23
C ASN A 334 -19.95 6.87 -6.26
N SER A 335 -20.83 7.71 -5.70
CA SER A 335 -22.27 7.47 -5.74
C SER A 335 -22.82 7.48 -7.17
N TRP A 336 -22.32 8.40 -8.00
CA TRP A 336 -22.71 8.49 -9.40
C TRP A 336 -22.23 7.26 -10.20
N ILE A 337 -20.98 6.84 -10.07
CA ILE A 337 -20.46 5.62 -10.73
C ILE A 337 -21.29 4.40 -10.32
N ARG A 338 -21.61 4.26 -9.04
CA ARG A 338 -22.44 3.15 -8.57
C ARG A 338 -23.83 3.15 -9.21
N SER A 339 -24.42 4.34 -9.40
CA SER A 339 -25.69 4.43 -10.13
C SER A 339 -25.58 4.03 -11.60
N CYS A 340 -24.41 4.20 -12.23
CA CYS A 340 -24.15 3.72 -13.58
C CYS A 340 -23.95 2.19 -13.64
N LEU A 341 -23.30 1.60 -12.62
CA LEU A 341 -23.02 0.17 -12.56
C LEU A 341 -24.21 -0.68 -12.13
N TRP A 342 -24.95 -0.20 -11.13
CA TRP A 342 -25.97 -0.99 -10.41
C TRP A 342 -27.39 -0.43 -10.52
N GLY A 343 -27.61 0.62 -11.34
CA GLY A 343 -28.91 1.27 -11.50
C GLY A 343 -29.09 2.49 -10.58
N GLN A 344 -30.17 3.28 -10.84
CA GLN A 344 -30.37 4.61 -10.24
C GLN A 344 -30.41 4.64 -8.71
N ASN A 345 -30.84 3.59 -8.07
CA ASN A 345 -30.87 3.48 -6.60
C ASN A 345 -30.21 2.16 -6.17
N PRO A 346 -28.89 2.05 -6.27
CA PRO A 346 -28.21 0.80 -5.96
C PRO A 346 -28.38 0.47 -4.47
N PRO A 347 -28.39 -0.82 -4.11
CA PRO A 347 -28.29 -1.26 -2.72
C PRO A 347 -27.12 -0.60 -2.00
N LEU A 348 -27.17 -0.58 -0.66
CA LEU A 348 -26.08 0.01 0.15
C LEU A 348 -24.71 -0.53 -0.24
N PHE A 349 -24.64 -1.83 -0.51
CA PHE A 349 -23.47 -2.55 -1.00
C PHE A 349 -23.90 -3.51 -2.12
N CYS A 350 -23.06 -3.69 -3.12
CA CYS A 350 -23.26 -4.66 -4.19
C CYS A 350 -22.04 -5.58 -4.28
N VAL A 351 -22.23 -6.84 -4.60
CA VAL A 351 -21.10 -7.74 -4.93
C VAL A 351 -20.36 -7.18 -6.12
N GLY A 352 -19.04 -7.09 -6.04
CA GLY A 352 -18.18 -6.38 -7.02
C GLY A 352 -17.94 -4.90 -6.73
N ASP A 353 -18.60 -4.31 -5.71
CA ASP A 353 -18.23 -2.95 -5.27
C ASP A 353 -16.79 -2.88 -4.76
N ARG A 354 -16.07 -1.85 -5.21
CA ARG A 354 -14.70 -1.57 -4.73
C ARG A 354 -14.73 -0.63 -3.55
N LEU A 355 -14.08 -1.02 -2.46
CA LEU A 355 -13.99 -0.27 -1.22
C LEU A 355 -12.55 0.09 -0.88
N ILE A 356 -12.38 1.15 -0.09
CA ILE A 356 -11.10 1.57 0.47
C ILE A 356 -11.24 1.87 1.96
N ALA A 357 -10.32 1.40 2.77
CA ALA A 357 -10.28 1.70 4.20
C ALA A 357 -9.92 3.17 4.44
N LYS A 358 -10.77 3.89 5.17
CA LYS A 358 -10.48 5.29 5.61
C LYS A 358 -9.60 5.33 6.86
N LYS A 359 -9.54 4.21 7.62
CA LYS A 359 -8.72 3.99 8.80
C LYS A 359 -8.26 2.53 8.83
N PRO A 360 -7.19 2.18 9.57
CA PRO A 360 -6.83 0.78 9.76
C PRO A 360 -8.00 -0.03 10.36
N VAL A 361 -8.21 -1.22 9.84
CA VAL A 361 -9.22 -2.16 10.30
C VAL A 361 -8.62 -3.04 11.37
N PHE A 362 -9.23 -3.05 12.55
CA PHE A 362 -8.72 -3.77 13.71
C PHE A 362 -9.57 -4.99 14.06
N ARG A 363 -8.92 -6.04 14.57
CA ARG A 363 -9.61 -7.17 15.22
C ARG A 363 -8.88 -7.53 16.51
N PRO A 364 -9.62 -7.92 17.57
CA PRO A 364 -9.01 -8.38 18.80
C PRO A 364 -8.22 -9.67 18.55
N SER A 365 -7.04 -9.79 19.18
CA SER A 365 -6.25 -11.03 19.12
C SER A 365 -6.98 -12.20 19.81
N ALA A 366 -6.94 -13.38 19.17
CA ALA A 366 -7.59 -14.58 19.70
C ALA A 366 -6.98 -15.13 21.00
N ASN A 367 -5.78 -14.68 21.38
CA ASN A 367 -5.06 -15.16 22.58
C ASN A 367 -5.47 -14.46 23.88
N PHE A 368 -6.73 -14.06 24.00
CA PHE A 368 -7.22 -13.34 25.16
C PHE A 368 -7.61 -14.28 26.30
N SER A 369 -6.70 -14.52 27.26
CA SER A 369 -7.03 -15.13 28.56
C SER A 369 -7.22 -14.05 29.63
N GLY A 370 -8.41 -13.64 29.81
CA GLY A 370 -9.16 -13.13 30.96
C GLY A 370 -8.65 -11.97 31.82
N LYS A 371 -7.42 -11.43 31.77
CA LYS A 371 -6.97 -10.31 32.62
C LYS A 371 -6.01 -9.30 31.96
N SER A 372 -5.62 -9.51 30.71
CA SER A 372 -4.68 -8.65 29.98
C SER A 372 -5.41 -7.58 29.16
N LYS A 373 -4.73 -6.48 28.81
CA LYS A 373 -5.23 -5.46 27.88
C LYS A 373 -5.62 -6.12 26.54
N ILE A 374 -6.75 -5.72 25.94
CA ILE A 374 -7.13 -6.18 24.60
C ILE A 374 -6.01 -5.83 23.63
N GLN A 375 -5.41 -6.85 23.02
CA GLN A 375 -4.44 -6.66 21.95
C GLN A 375 -5.18 -6.59 20.62
N TRP A 376 -4.94 -5.55 19.84
CA TRP A 376 -5.58 -5.32 18.56
C TRP A 376 -4.61 -5.62 17.42
N ASN A 377 -5.02 -6.45 16.49
CA ASN A 377 -4.29 -6.74 15.26
C ASN A 377 -4.88 -5.91 14.12
N ILE A 378 -4.02 -5.31 13.31
CA ILE A 378 -4.43 -4.68 12.05
C ILE A 378 -4.59 -5.80 11.02
N ILE A 379 -5.79 -5.93 10.45
CA ILE A 379 -6.11 -6.92 9.41
C ILE A 379 -6.23 -6.29 8.02
N MET A 380 -6.44 -4.97 7.95
CA MET A 380 -6.42 -4.18 6.73
C MET A 380 -5.90 -2.78 7.08
N ASN A 381 -4.98 -2.28 6.31
CA ASN A 381 -4.33 -1.00 6.59
C ASN A 381 -5.14 0.20 6.06
N ASN A 382 -4.80 1.40 6.51
CA ASN A 382 -5.36 2.62 5.93
C ASN A 382 -5.05 2.71 4.43
N SER A 383 -6.04 3.16 3.65
CA SER A 383 -5.99 3.26 2.18
C SER A 383 -5.75 1.93 1.46
N GLU A 384 -5.92 0.81 2.12
CA GLU A 384 -5.96 -0.50 1.48
C GLU A 384 -7.32 -0.73 0.83
N GLU A 385 -7.30 -1.31 -0.39
CA GLU A 385 -8.49 -1.55 -1.19
C GLU A 385 -8.94 -3.01 -1.08
N CYS A 386 -10.25 -3.21 -1.25
CA CYS A 386 -10.88 -4.53 -1.28
C CYS A 386 -12.11 -4.52 -2.16
N GLU A 387 -12.58 -5.70 -2.52
CA GLU A 387 -13.79 -5.93 -3.29
C GLU A 387 -14.82 -6.70 -2.46
N ILE A 388 -16.10 -6.36 -2.59
CA ILE A 388 -17.20 -7.11 -1.97
C ILE A 388 -17.41 -8.39 -2.75
N ILE A 389 -17.30 -9.54 -2.07
CA ILE A 389 -17.34 -10.87 -2.71
C ILE A 389 -18.64 -11.64 -2.45
N ASP A 390 -19.45 -11.22 -1.47
CA ASP A 390 -20.70 -11.89 -1.13
C ASP A 390 -21.70 -10.88 -0.52
N ASN A 391 -22.95 -11.34 -0.33
CA ASN A 391 -24.02 -10.55 0.23
C ASN A 391 -23.72 -10.12 1.66
N PHE A 392 -24.03 -8.88 1.95
CA PHE A 392 -23.91 -8.31 3.30
C PHE A 392 -25.14 -8.69 4.15
N ARG A 393 -24.95 -8.68 5.47
CA ARG A 393 -26.01 -8.94 6.44
C ARG A 393 -26.04 -7.89 7.54
N LEU A 394 -27.23 -7.66 8.10
CA LEU A 394 -27.40 -6.81 9.27
C LEU A 394 -27.16 -7.62 10.53
N ASP A 395 -26.23 -7.16 11.37
CA ASP A 395 -25.89 -7.77 12.63
C ASP A 395 -26.03 -6.75 13.79
N LYS A 396 -26.08 -7.25 15.01
CA LYS A 396 -26.12 -6.42 16.22
C LYS A 396 -25.00 -6.81 17.18
N SER A 397 -24.23 -5.83 17.65
CA SER A 397 -23.15 -6.08 18.61
C SER A 397 -23.71 -6.55 19.94
N ARG A 398 -23.33 -7.74 20.40
CA ARG A 398 -23.78 -8.29 21.69
C ARG A 398 -23.33 -7.47 22.89
N SER A 399 -22.14 -6.85 22.81
CA SER A 399 -21.56 -6.08 23.92
C SER A 399 -21.97 -4.61 23.95
N LEU A 400 -22.22 -4.01 22.76
CA LEU A 400 -22.50 -2.58 22.61
C LEU A 400 -23.96 -2.30 22.23
N GLY A 401 -24.69 -3.28 21.73
CA GLY A 401 -26.07 -3.12 21.29
C GLY A 401 -26.24 -2.41 19.95
N TRP A 402 -25.15 -1.97 19.32
CA TRP A 402 -25.17 -1.19 18.08
C TRP A 402 -25.39 -2.08 16.85
N SER A 403 -26.15 -1.58 15.90
CA SER A 403 -26.42 -2.26 14.63
C SER A 403 -25.34 -1.95 13.61
N TYR A 404 -24.89 -2.97 12.87
CA TYR A 404 -23.85 -2.85 11.86
C TYR A 404 -24.06 -3.83 10.72
N TRP A 405 -23.50 -3.51 9.57
CA TRP A 405 -23.43 -4.37 8.40
C TRP A 405 -22.17 -5.22 8.47
N THR A 406 -22.30 -6.52 8.35
CA THR A 406 -21.18 -7.42 8.08
C THR A 406 -21.07 -7.59 6.57
N VAL A 407 -19.94 -7.20 6.01
CA VAL A 407 -19.69 -7.17 4.56
C VAL A 407 -18.49 -8.05 4.24
N PRO A 408 -18.70 -9.21 3.58
CA PRO A 408 -17.62 -10.07 3.12
C PRO A 408 -16.83 -9.39 2.01
N VAL A 409 -15.50 -9.31 2.15
CA VAL A 409 -14.63 -8.66 1.18
C VAL A 409 -13.36 -9.47 0.94
N LYS A 410 -12.74 -9.24 -0.22
CA LYS A 410 -11.44 -9.77 -0.60
C LYS A 410 -10.49 -8.61 -0.87
N THR A 411 -9.35 -8.58 -0.18
CA THR A 411 -8.31 -7.58 -0.42
C THR A 411 -7.59 -7.84 -1.74
N ASP A 412 -6.86 -6.84 -2.26
CA ASP A 412 -6.05 -7.00 -3.48
C ASP A 412 -4.93 -8.07 -3.32
N ASP A 413 -4.60 -8.47 -2.09
CA ASP A 413 -3.69 -9.59 -1.79
C ASP A 413 -4.40 -10.95 -1.76
N GLY A 414 -5.69 -10.99 -2.07
CA GLY A 414 -6.49 -12.19 -2.08
C GLY A 414 -6.94 -12.68 -0.69
N ILE A 415 -6.75 -11.89 0.37
CA ILE A 415 -7.19 -12.22 1.72
C ILE A 415 -8.67 -11.93 1.87
N GLU A 416 -9.45 -12.94 2.23
CA GLU A 416 -10.87 -12.81 2.53
C GLU A 416 -11.09 -12.44 3.99
N LEU A 417 -11.95 -11.46 4.24
CA LEU A 417 -12.29 -10.99 5.59
C LEU A 417 -13.69 -10.38 5.63
N GLU A 418 -14.22 -10.17 6.83
CA GLU A 418 -15.50 -9.49 7.03
C GLU A 418 -15.28 -8.09 7.61
N LEU A 419 -15.81 -7.08 6.92
CA LEU A 419 -15.89 -5.72 7.45
C LEU A 419 -17.14 -5.55 8.32
N ARG A 420 -17.02 -4.74 9.38
CA ARG A 420 -18.10 -4.38 10.32
C ARG A 420 -18.38 -2.90 10.22
N ILE A 421 -19.38 -2.54 9.43
CA ILE A 421 -19.68 -1.15 9.10
C ILE A 421 -20.96 -0.74 9.83
N LEU A 422 -20.89 0.25 10.71
CA LEU A 422 -22.06 0.71 11.47
C LEU A 422 -23.18 1.21 10.56
N THR A 423 -24.43 0.94 10.95
CA THR A 423 -25.57 1.65 10.36
C THR A 423 -25.53 3.13 10.72
N LYS A 424 -26.37 3.95 10.12
CA LYS A 424 -26.46 5.38 10.47
C LYS A 424 -26.81 5.57 11.95
N GLU A 425 -27.74 4.75 12.46
CA GLU A 425 -28.16 4.73 13.86
C GLU A 425 -27.01 4.26 14.77
N GLY A 426 -26.36 3.16 14.41
CA GLY A 426 -25.20 2.66 15.17
C GLY A 426 -24.03 3.64 15.19
N GLU A 427 -23.82 4.41 14.12
CA GLU A 427 -22.79 5.47 14.11
C GLU A 427 -23.17 6.63 15.04
N ALA A 428 -24.43 7.03 15.07
CA ALA A 428 -24.92 8.07 16.00
C ALA A 428 -24.76 7.60 17.45
N GLU A 429 -25.11 6.34 17.76
CA GLU A 429 -24.92 5.74 19.09
C GLU A 429 -23.42 5.68 19.47
N ARG A 430 -22.55 5.31 18.52
CA ARG A 430 -21.10 5.32 18.74
C ARG A 430 -20.58 6.71 19.07
N GLN A 431 -20.99 7.74 18.34
CA GLN A 431 -20.54 9.11 18.57
C GLN A 431 -20.98 9.60 19.96
N ALA A 432 -22.22 9.35 20.35
CA ALA A 432 -22.72 9.71 21.68
C ALA A 432 -21.96 8.97 22.81
N ALA A 433 -21.64 7.69 22.60
CA ALA A 433 -20.87 6.91 23.57
C ALA A 433 -19.42 7.41 23.67
N ILE A 434 -18.79 7.75 22.55
CA ILE A 434 -17.43 8.35 22.54
C ILE A 434 -17.42 9.70 23.28
N GLU A 435 -18.41 10.55 23.03
CA GLU A 435 -18.53 11.84 23.71
C GLU A 435 -18.66 11.66 25.25
N THR A 436 -19.51 10.73 25.67
CA THR A 436 -19.71 10.41 27.09
C THR A 436 -18.44 9.87 27.74
N ALA A 437 -17.81 8.87 27.12
CA ALA A 437 -16.57 8.27 27.61
C ALA A 437 -15.41 9.31 27.65
N SER A 438 -15.36 10.22 26.66
CA SER A 438 -14.36 11.29 26.60
C SER A 438 -14.54 12.30 27.75
N LYS A 439 -15.79 12.68 28.07
CA LYS A 439 -16.09 13.54 29.22
C LYS A 439 -15.66 12.88 30.55
N MET A 440 -15.80 11.56 30.66
CA MET A 440 -15.36 10.76 31.81
C MET A 440 -13.86 10.43 31.78
N LYS A 441 -13.13 10.81 30.70
CA LYS A 441 -11.72 10.46 30.46
C LYS A 441 -11.47 8.95 30.43
N ASP A 442 -12.48 8.14 30.07
CA ASP A 442 -12.34 6.71 29.87
C ASP A 442 -11.81 6.41 28.46
N TRP A 443 -10.52 6.66 28.28
CA TRP A 443 -9.83 6.48 27.01
C TRP A 443 -9.75 5.01 26.56
N LYS A 444 -9.89 4.07 27.49
CA LYS A 444 -9.95 2.66 27.18
C LYS A 444 -11.24 2.34 26.41
N GLN A 445 -12.38 2.84 26.88
CA GLN A 445 -13.65 2.68 26.19
C GLN A 445 -13.67 3.41 24.84
N VAL A 446 -13.17 4.62 24.78
CA VAL A 446 -13.02 5.37 23.52
C VAL A 446 -12.21 4.57 22.50
N THR A 447 -11.10 3.94 22.93
CA THR A 447 -10.29 3.08 22.06
C THR A 447 -11.07 1.86 21.56
N ILE A 448 -11.85 1.20 22.42
CA ILE A 448 -12.69 0.06 22.04
C ILE A 448 -13.73 0.50 20.99
N TYR A 449 -14.44 1.61 21.23
CA TYR A 449 -15.44 2.13 20.30
C TYR A 449 -14.87 2.48 18.93
N ASN A 450 -13.65 3.06 18.90
CA ASN A 450 -12.97 3.41 17.66
C ASN A 450 -12.43 2.18 16.87
N LYS A 451 -12.04 1.10 17.56
CA LYS A 451 -11.40 -0.07 16.91
C LYS A 451 -12.35 -1.23 16.63
N SER A 452 -13.59 -1.20 17.16
CA SER A 452 -14.54 -2.30 17.02
C SER A 452 -15.25 -2.33 15.67
N PHE A 453 -15.34 -1.19 14.97
CA PHE A 453 -16.03 -1.03 13.70
C PHE A 453 -15.17 -0.34 12.66
N ASP A 454 -15.43 -0.64 11.41
CA ASP A 454 -14.60 -0.27 10.27
C ASP A 454 -15.16 0.98 9.58
N THR A 455 -14.27 1.85 9.11
CA THR A 455 -14.63 3.03 8.36
C THR A 455 -14.09 2.91 6.96
N ILE A 456 -14.99 2.82 5.98
CA ILE A 456 -14.67 2.62 4.56
C ILE A 456 -15.25 3.72 3.68
N ALA A 457 -14.83 3.76 2.43
CA ALA A 457 -15.46 4.49 1.33
C ALA A 457 -15.46 3.64 0.07
N PHE A 458 -16.25 4.02 -0.94
CA PHE A 458 -16.12 3.45 -2.27
C PHE A 458 -14.85 3.98 -2.95
N ALA A 459 -14.27 3.18 -3.85
CA ALA A 459 -12.94 3.40 -4.40
C ALA A 459 -12.91 3.62 -5.91
N TYR A 460 -14.02 4.01 -6.55
CA TYR A 460 -14.04 4.37 -7.97
C TYR A 460 -13.45 5.77 -8.21
N ALA A 461 -13.72 6.70 -7.31
CA ALA A 461 -13.14 8.04 -7.28
C ALA A 461 -12.34 8.23 -5.98
N LEU A 462 -11.12 8.71 -6.09
CA LEU A 462 -10.21 8.94 -4.98
C LEU A 462 -9.67 10.37 -5.00
N THR A 463 -9.26 10.88 -3.85
CA THR A 463 -8.43 12.10 -3.85
C THR A 463 -7.06 11.79 -4.41
N THR A 464 -6.46 12.76 -5.10
CA THR A 464 -5.11 12.62 -5.65
C THR A 464 -4.08 12.24 -4.58
N HIS A 465 -4.24 12.72 -3.35
CA HIS A 465 -3.38 12.32 -2.22
C HIS A 465 -3.45 10.82 -1.93
N LYS A 466 -4.65 10.22 -1.99
CA LYS A 466 -4.80 8.76 -1.78
C LYS A 466 -4.29 7.93 -2.96
N ALA A 467 -4.24 8.53 -4.15
CA ALA A 467 -3.72 7.88 -5.33
C ALA A 467 -2.19 7.99 -5.47
N GLN A 468 -1.49 8.69 -4.56
CA GLN A 468 -0.02 8.71 -4.57
C GLN A 468 0.53 7.29 -4.39
N GLY A 469 1.62 6.98 -5.09
CA GLY A 469 2.18 5.63 -5.17
C GLY A 469 1.39 4.65 -6.03
N SER A 470 0.23 5.04 -6.61
CA SER A 470 -0.51 4.23 -7.57
C SER A 470 0.01 4.43 -9.00
N SER A 471 -0.23 3.42 -9.84
CA SER A 471 -0.01 3.48 -11.29
C SER A 471 -1.27 2.95 -11.96
N ILE A 472 -1.98 3.79 -12.68
CA ILE A 472 -3.33 3.56 -13.21
C ILE A 472 -3.27 3.65 -14.72
N ASP A 473 -3.90 2.72 -15.43
CA ASP A 473 -3.85 2.74 -16.90
C ASP A 473 -4.55 3.98 -17.46
N TYR A 474 -5.76 4.26 -17.00
CA TYR A 474 -6.60 5.39 -17.44
C TYR A 474 -7.03 6.25 -16.27
N THR A 475 -6.51 7.48 -16.19
CA THR A 475 -6.90 8.41 -15.13
C THR A 475 -7.94 9.41 -15.62
N PHE A 476 -9.03 9.54 -14.90
CA PHE A 476 -10.03 10.59 -15.11
C PHE A 476 -9.75 11.73 -14.14
N MET A 477 -9.30 12.89 -14.65
CA MET A 477 -8.90 14.02 -13.80
C MET A 477 -9.99 15.09 -13.77
N ASP A 478 -10.50 15.41 -12.58
CA ASP A 478 -11.47 16.51 -12.38
C ASP A 478 -10.75 17.83 -12.06
N LEU A 479 -10.42 18.59 -13.11
CA LEU A 479 -9.75 19.86 -12.94
C LEU A 479 -10.67 20.95 -12.36
N GLN A 480 -11.99 20.83 -12.51
CA GLN A 480 -12.92 21.76 -11.90
C GLN A 480 -12.88 21.68 -10.36
N ASP A 481 -12.60 20.50 -9.82
CA ASP A 481 -12.36 20.32 -8.38
C ASP A 481 -10.94 20.70 -7.98
N MET A 482 -9.94 20.29 -8.74
CA MET A 482 -8.51 20.56 -8.45
C MET A 482 -8.16 22.06 -8.44
N ARG A 483 -8.91 22.92 -9.18
CA ARG A 483 -8.72 24.38 -9.14
C ARG A 483 -8.87 24.99 -7.74
N HIS A 484 -9.53 24.30 -6.83
CA HIS A 484 -9.73 24.76 -5.45
C HIS A 484 -8.55 24.35 -4.52
N CYS A 485 -7.63 23.51 -4.99
CA CYS A 485 -6.43 23.15 -4.23
C CYS A 485 -5.52 24.38 -4.07
N PRO A 486 -4.98 24.63 -2.88
CA PRO A 486 -3.98 25.69 -2.69
C PRO A 486 -2.76 25.47 -3.57
N ASP A 487 -2.28 24.23 -3.70
CA ASP A 487 -1.17 23.84 -4.57
C ASP A 487 -1.69 23.20 -5.86
N LYS A 488 -2.13 24.04 -6.78
CA LYS A 488 -2.73 23.62 -8.06
C LYS A 488 -1.74 22.93 -8.98
N GLN A 489 -0.50 23.33 -8.92
CA GLN A 489 0.58 22.79 -9.76
C GLN A 489 0.89 21.36 -9.35
N ARG A 490 1.19 21.15 -8.08
CA ARG A 490 1.56 19.81 -7.57
C ARG A 490 0.41 18.82 -7.66
N ILE A 491 -0.84 19.23 -7.40
CA ILE A 491 -1.97 18.29 -7.49
C ILE A 491 -2.20 17.82 -8.92
N GLN A 492 -2.07 18.71 -9.91
CA GLN A 492 -2.24 18.36 -11.33
C GLN A 492 -1.08 17.51 -11.84
N TYR A 493 0.15 17.87 -11.48
CA TYR A 493 1.33 17.06 -11.76
C TYR A 493 1.19 15.66 -11.18
N THR A 494 0.84 15.56 -9.89
CA THR A 494 0.68 14.27 -9.22
C THR A 494 -0.42 13.43 -9.86
N ALA A 495 -1.57 14.03 -10.21
CA ALA A 495 -2.68 13.31 -10.84
C ALA A 495 -2.31 12.82 -12.25
N LEU A 496 -1.71 13.68 -13.08
CA LEU A 496 -1.29 13.35 -14.44
C LEU A 496 -0.29 12.20 -14.45
N THR A 497 0.69 12.24 -13.55
CA THR A 497 1.75 11.22 -13.47
C THR A 497 1.29 9.89 -12.91
N ARG A 498 0.01 9.74 -12.52
CA ARG A 498 -0.58 8.43 -12.20
C ARG A 498 -0.95 7.65 -13.45
N ALA A 499 -1.26 8.32 -14.57
CA ALA A 499 -1.64 7.68 -15.82
C ALA A 499 -0.46 6.91 -16.45
N LYS A 500 -0.70 5.66 -16.84
CA LYS A 500 0.25 4.86 -17.63
C LYS A 500 -0.01 5.01 -19.13
N LYS A 501 -1.30 4.96 -19.52
CA LYS A 501 -1.72 4.94 -20.94
C LYS A 501 -2.37 6.26 -21.34
N GLN A 502 -3.33 6.74 -20.56
CA GLN A 502 -4.10 7.90 -20.94
C GLN A 502 -4.61 8.70 -19.74
N ALA A 503 -4.61 10.02 -19.86
CA ALA A 503 -5.25 10.94 -18.95
C ALA A 503 -6.48 11.58 -19.62
N ILE A 504 -7.67 11.35 -19.08
CA ILE A 504 -8.94 11.88 -19.56
C ILE A 504 -9.38 13.00 -18.63
N VAL A 505 -9.26 14.21 -19.11
CA VAL A 505 -9.28 15.42 -18.31
C VAL A 505 -10.59 16.15 -18.46
N LEU A 506 -11.28 16.41 -17.33
CA LEU A 506 -12.48 17.26 -17.34
C LEU A 506 -12.05 18.72 -17.50
N GLY A 507 -12.31 19.29 -18.66
CA GLY A 507 -12.13 20.70 -18.98
C GLY A 507 -13.10 21.63 -18.24
N ARG A 508 -13.08 22.89 -18.65
CA ARG A 508 -13.96 23.93 -18.09
C ARG A 508 -15.42 23.75 -18.48
#